data_fa024479fab1f33e250615fd5c28b4e5
#
_entry.id   fa024479fab1f33e250615fd5c28b4e5
#
_cell.length_a   1.000
_cell.length_b   1.000
_cell.length_c   1.000
_cell.angle_alpha   90.00
_cell.angle_beta   90.00
_cell.angle_gamma   90.00
#
_symmetry.space_group_name_H-M   'P 1'
#
loop_
_entity.id
_entity.type
_entity.pdbx_description
1 polymer ?
#
loop_
_entity_poly.entity_id
_entity_poly.type
_entity_poly.pdbx_seq_one_letter_code
_entity_poly.pdbx_strand_id
1 'polypeptide(L)'
;MGLVAAVHLYVTDLDRSVEFYSRLLGHGPAAAYDEGDNAVSAFFVLEQQTFLVLTWDPDRGREVGGAVRLELAVEDLGSEIERLRSQGIKSGTVMRTRFGTEVYDLADPDGHLVRVGPAWTLHAIEGAV
;
A
#
# COMPACT_ATOMS: atom_id res chain seq x y z
N MET A 1 9.15 -22.96 -8.07
CA MET A 1 8.19 -21.86 -8.06
C MET A 1 8.83 -20.64 -7.42
N GLY A 2 8.70 -19.48 -8.05
CA GLY A 2 9.28 -18.25 -7.54
C GLY A 2 8.43 -17.57 -6.49
N LEU A 3 9.02 -16.62 -5.79
CA LEU A 3 8.31 -15.70 -4.88
C LEU A 3 7.99 -14.41 -5.64
N VAL A 4 6.96 -13.71 -5.20
CA VAL A 4 6.70 -12.36 -5.69
C VAL A 4 7.82 -11.46 -5.17
N ALA A 5 8.67 -10.95 -6.08
CA ALA A 5 9.82 -10.14 -5.70
C ALA A 5 9.43 -8.68 -5.47
N ALA A 6 8.48 -8.16 -6.25
CA ALA A 6 8.09 -6.77 -6.16
C ALA A 6 6.66 -6.56 -6.67
N VAL A 7 6.02 -5.52 -6.14
CA VAL A 7 4.79 -4.94 -6.66
C VAL A 7 5.13 -3.51 -7.08
N HIS A 8 4.83 -3.16 -8.31
CA HIS A 8 5.11 -1.83 -8.86
C HIS A 8 3.82 -1.02 -8.95
N LEU A 9 3.86 0.21 -8.45
CA LEU A 9 2.79 1.19 -8.62
C LEU A 9 3.32 2.38 -9.41
N TYR A 10 2.59 2.77 -10.43
CA TYR A 10 2.87 4.01 -11.15
C TYR A 10 2.28 5.18 -10.38
N VAL A 11 3.09 6.22 -10.17
CA VAL A 11 2.70 7.39 -9.39
C VAL A 11 2.91 8.66 -10.19
N THR A 12 2.05 9.65 -9.95
CA THR A 12 2.11 10.95 -10.66
C THR A 12 3.04 11.94 -9.97
N ASP A 13 3.27 11.77 -8.66
CA ASP A 13 4.14 12.61 -7.84
C ASP A 13 4.89 11.71 -6.88
N LEU A 14 6.16 11.46 -7.15
CA LEU A 14 6.94 10.49 -6.39
C LEU A 14 7.10 10.92 -4.93
N ASP A 15 7.43 12.19 -4.67
CA ASP A 15 7.66 12.67 -3.29
C ASP A 15 6.39 12.55 -2.44
N ARG A 16 5.26 12.87 -2.99
CA ARG A 16 3.97 12.76 -2.31
C ARG A 16 3.63 11.30 -2.00
N SER A 17 3.87 10.42 -2.95
CA SER A 17 3.62 8.99 -2.76
C SER A 17 4.61 8.37 -1.78
N VAL A 18 5.88 8.76 -1.81
CA VAL A 18 6.87 8.33 -0.82
C VAL A 18 6.45 8.76 0.59
N GLU A 19 5.98 9.99 0.75
CA GLU A 19 5.49 10.47 2.04
C GLU A 19 4.29 9.65 2.54
N PHE A 20 3.32 9.39 1.66
CA PHE A 20 2.15 8.59 2.01
C PHE A 20 2.55 7.17 2.44
N TYR A 21 3.34 6.47 1.63
CA TYR A 21 3.71 5.08 1.93
C TYR A 21 4.67 4.97 3.11
N SER A 22 5.51 5.98 3.36
CA SER A 22 6.33 6.02 4.56
C SER A 22 5.48 6.09 5.83
N ARG A 23 4.42 6.87 5.81
CA ARG A 23 3.45 6.94 6.92
C ARG A 23 2.63 5.66 7.06
N LEU A 24 2.17 5.12 5.93
CA LEU A 24 1.38 3.89 5.91
C LEU A 24 2.17 2.71 6.46
N LEU A 25 3.40 2.52 6.00
CA LEU A 25 4.22 1.36 6.35
C LEU A 25 5.00 1.55 7.66
N GLY A 26 5.15 2.79 8.12
CA GLY A 26 5.87 3.09 9.35
C GLY A 26 7.40 3.17 9.18
N HIS A 27 7.90 3.17 7.96
CA HIS A 27 9.32 3.32 7.65
C HIS A 27 9.49 3.92 6.25
N GLY A 28 10.63 4.56 6.02
CA GLY A 28 10.96 5.15 4.72
C GLY A 28 11.44 4.13 3.69
N PRO A 29 11.69 4.58 2.47
CA PRO A 29 12.21 3.70 1.43
C PRO A 29 13.65 3.26 1.74
N ALA A 30 13.98 2.02 1.37
CA ALA A 30 15.32 1.48 1.53
C ALA A 30 16.29 1.96 0.44
N ALA A 31 15.75 2.31 -0.73
CA ALA A 31 16.54 2.79 -1.85
C ALA A 31 15.68 3.66 -2.75
N ALA A 32 16.33 4.56 -3.47
CA ALA A 32 15.72 5.36 -4.52
C ALA A 32 16.64 5.33 -5.73
N TYR A 33 16.07 5.38 -6.90
CA TYR A 33 16.80 5.43 -8.15
C TYR A 33 16.48 6.72 -8.89
N ASP A 34 17.55 7.36 -9.35
CA ASP A 34 17.47 8.57 -10.14
C ASP A 34 17.86 8.23 -11.59
N GLU A 35 17.19 8.87 -12.52
CA GLU A 35 17.58 8.82 -13.92
C GLU A 35 17.92 10.24 -14.36
N GLY A 36 19.22 10.49 -14.58
CA GLY A 36 19.71 11.85 -14.75
C GLY A 36 19.57 12.65 -13.47
N ASP A 37 18.90 13.79 -13.52
CA ASP A 37 18.68 14.67 -12.37
C ASP A 37 17.33 14.43 -11.67
N ASN A 38 16.57 13.39 -12.09
CA ASN A 38 15.23 13.13 -11.58
C ASN A 38 15.16 11.80 -10.83
N ALA A 39 14.58 11.82 -9.64
CA ALA A 39 14.21 10.60 -8.95
C ALA A 39 13.04 9.95 -9.69
N VAL A 40 13.18 8.68 -10.06
CA VAL A 40 12.19 7.97 -10.84
C VAL A 40 11.55 6.80 -10.09
N SER A 41 12.21 6.25 -9.09
CA SER A 41 11.68 5.11 -8.34
C SER A 41 12.09 5.15 -6.89
N ALA A 42 11.22 4.65 -6.01
CA ALA A 42 11.51 4.43 -4.60
C ALA A 42 11.11 3.01 -4.22
N PHE A 43 11.93 2.34 -3.43
CA PHE A 43 11.78 0.94 -3.05
C PHE A 43 11.54 0.82 -1.56
N PHE A 44 10.38 0.30 -1.18
CA PHE A 44 10.07 -0.02 0.21
C PHE A 44 10.22 -1.53 0.42
N VAL A 45 10.95 -1.91 1.45
CA VAL A 45 11.06 -3.32 1.84
C VAL A 45 9.80 -3.72 2.59
N LEU A 46 9.13 -4.73 2.10
CA LEU A 46 8.02 -5.39 2.77
C LEU A 46 8.53 -6.69 3.40
N GLU A 47 7.68 -7.40 4.09
CA GLU A 47 8.06 -8.69 4.68
C GLU A 47 8.38 -9.71 3.60
N GLN A 48 9.18 -10.72 3.97
CA GLN A 48 9.57 -11.85 3.10
C GLN A 48 10.30 -11.45 1.83
N GLN A 49 11.10 -10.39 1.91
CA GLN A 49 11.95 -9.95 0.78
C GLN A 49 11.17 -9.46 -0.45
N THR A 50 9.94 -9.04 -0.25
CA THR A 50 9.14 -8.41 -1.29
C THR A 50 9.31 -6.89 -1.22
N PHE A 51 9.36 -6.25 -2.37
CA PHE A 51 9.44 -4.80 -2.46
C PHE A 51 8.13 -4.20 -2.96
N LEU A 52 7.75 -3.08 -2.37
CA LEU A 52 6.82 -2.15 -3.00
C LEU A 52 7.66 -1.10 -3.72
N VAL A 53 7.49 -0.99 -5.01
CA VAL A 53 8.24 -0.05 -5.85
C VAL A 53 7.29 1.00 -6.38
N LEU A 54 7.56 2.26 -6.05
CA LEU A 54 6.85 3.39 -6.61
C LEU A 54 7.65 3.89 -7.79
N THR A 55 7.04 3.93 -8.96
CA THR A 55 7.70 4.39 -10.18
C THR A 55 7.00 5.64 -10.70
N TRP A 56 7.76 6.72 -10.87
CA TRP A 56 7.23 7.94 -11.41
C TRP A 56 6.96 7.78 -12.89
N ASP A 57 5.70 7.82 -13.25
CA ASP A 57 5.20 7.81 -14.62
C ASP A 57 3.84 8.51 -14.60
N PRO A 58 3.81 9.83 -14.80
CA PRO A 58 2.58 10.60 -14.62
C PRO A 58 1.48 10.19 -15.59
N ASP A 59 1.81 9.73 -16.79
CA ASP A 59 0.80 9.31 -17.75
C ASP A 59 0.16 7.99 -17.33
N ARG A 60 0.96 6.97 -17.03
CA ARG A 60 0.45 5.69 -16.55
C ARG A 60 -0.20 5.80 -15.19
N GLY A 61 0.34 6.64 -14.29
CA GLY A 61 -0.26 6.89 -12.99
C GLY A 61 -1.69 7.41 -13.11
N ARG A 62 -1.96 8.31 -14.03
CA ARG A 62 -3.32 8.78 -14.29
C ARG A 62 -4.23 7.73 -14.91
N GLU A 63 -3.70 6.91 -15.82
CA GLU A 63 -4.49 5.88 -16.51
C GLU A 63 -4.92 4.75 -15.57
N VAL A 64 -4.06 4.35 -14.63
CA VAL A 64 -4.30 3.19 -13.77
C VAL A 64 -4.74 3.55 -12.36
N GLY A 65 -4.94 4.84 -12.05
CA GLY A 65 -5.43 5.26 -10.74
C GLY A 65 -6.71 4.52 -10.35
N GLY A 66 -6.69 3.88 -9.17
CA GLY A 66 -7.81 3.08 -8.69
C GLY A 66 -7.86 1.64 -9.21
N ALA A 67 -6.98 1.27 -10.14
CA ALA A 67 -6.97 -0.08 -10.71
C ALA A 67 -6.28 -1.12 -9.83
N VAL A 68 -5.41 -0.69 -8.92
CA VAL A 68 -4.64 -1.58 -8.05
C VAL A 68 -5.17 -1.50 -6.62
N ARG A 69 -5.25 -2.65 -5.97
CA ARG A 69 -5.57 -2.73 -4.54
C ARG A 69 -4.43 -3.46 -3.82
N LEU A 70 -3.87 -2.79 -2.81
CA LEU A 70 -2.94 -3.40 -1.88
C LEU A 70 -3.71 -3.82 -0.64
N GLU A 71 -3.46 -5.04 -0.17
CA GLU A 71 -4.00 -5.51 1.09
C GLU A 71 -2.86 -5.69 2.08
N LEU A 72 -2.98 -5.04 3.23
CA LEU A 72 -2.01 -5.14 4.32
C LEU A 72 -2.65 -5.86 5.49
N ALA A 73 -1.99 -6.90 5.97
CA ALA A 73 -2.43 -7.64 7.13
C ALA A 73 -1.85 -7.05 8.40
N VAL A 74 -2.70 -6.84 9.40
CA VAL A 74 -2.30 -6.32 10.71
C VAL A 74 -2.88 -7.19 11.82
N GLU A 75 -2.22 -7.19 12.99
CA GLU A 75 -2.68 -7.98 14.13
C GLU A 75 -3.93 -7.38 14.79
N ASP A 76 -3.97 -6.06 14.93
CA ASP A 76 -5.07 -5.34 15.58
C ASP A 76 -5.48 -4.16 14.70
N LEU A 77 -6.64 -4.28 14.08
CA LEU A 77 -7.13 -3.24 13.17
C LEU A 77 -7.41 -1.91 13.89
N GLY A 78 -7.98 -1.96 15.08
CA GLY A 78 -8.27 -0.73 15.84
C GLY A 78 -7.03 0.07 16.16
N SER A 79 -5.99 -0.59 16.64
CA SER A 79 -4.69 0.04 16.93
C SER A 79 -4.04 0.60 15.67
N GLU A 80 -4.15 -0.12 14.56
CA GLU A 80 -3.59 0.33 13.29
C GLU A 80 -4.32 1.55 12.74
N ILE A 81 -5.64 1.60 12.85
CA ILE A 81 -6.40 2.79 12.46
C ILE A 81 -5.98 4.02 13.28
N GLU A 82 -5.81 3.85 14.59
CA GLU A 82 -5.33 4.95 15.45
C GLU A 82 -3.93 5.40 15.04
N ARG A 83 -3.03 4.48 14.76
CA ARG A 83 -1.69 4.79 14.29
C ARG A 83 -1.73 5.60 12.99
N LEU A 84 -2.52 5.15 12.00
CA LEU A 84 -2.65 5.83 10.72
C LEU A 84 -3.22 7.24 10.88
N ARG A 85 -4.22 7.40 11.71
CA ARG A 85 -4.78 8.73 12.01
C ARG A 85 -3.77 9.65 12.67
N SER A 86 -2.96 9.13 13.58
CA SER A 86 -1.89 9.91 14.22
C SER A 86 -0.81 10.34 13.23
N GLN A 87 -0.64 9.58 12.15
CA GLN A 87 0.27 9.91 11.05
C GLN A 87 -0.35 10.82 9.99
N GLY A 88 -1.57 11.29 10.21
CA GLY A 88 -2.24 12.19 9.28
C GLY A 88 -3.04 11.49 8.19
N ILE A 89 -3.14 10.17 8.20
CA ILE A 89 -3.96 9.41 7.26
C ILE A 89 -5.36 9.26 7.88
N LYS A 90 -6.26 10.18 7.53
CA LYS A 90 -7.58 10.31 8.19
C LYS A 90 -8.76 9.99 7.29
N SER A 91 -8.52 9.75 6.01
CA SER A 91 -9.59 9.62 5.01
C SER A 91 -10.10 8.19 4.83
N GLY A 92 -9.64 7.24 5.63
CA GLY A 92 -10.06 5.86 5.50
C GLY A 92 -11.47 5.61 6.03
N THR A 93 -12.09 4.53 5.56
CA THR A 93 -13.43 4.11 5.93
C THR A 93 -13.43 2.66 6.41
N VAL A 94 -14.04 2.41 7.56
CA VAL A 94 -14.24 1.04 8.04
C VAL A 94 -15.33 0.39 7.20
N MET A 95 -15.02 -0.75 6.61
CA MET A 95 -15.91 -1.51 5.76
C MET A 95 -16.06 -2.93 6.32
N ARG A 96 -17.18 -3.58 6.00
CA ARG A 96 -17.37 -4.99 6.32
C ARG A 96 -17.38 -5.78 5.01
N THR A 97 -16.53 -6.79 4.91
CA THR A 97 -16.47 -7.64 3.74
C THR A 97 -17.66 -8.62 3.75
N ARG A 98 -17.90 -9.26 2.60
CA ARG A 98 -18.93 -10.30 2.50
C ARG A 98 -18.66 -11.52 3.40
N PHE A 99 -17.45 -11.66 3.90
CA PHE A 99 -17.08 -12.71 4.85
C PHE A 99 -17.30 -12.29 6.31
N GLY A 100 -17.83 -11.08 6.55
CA GLY A 100 -18.11 -10.58 7.88
C GLY A 100 -16.92 -9.95 8.58
N THR A 101 -15.80 -9.76 7.88
CA THR A 101 -14.57 -9.16 8.42
C THR A 101 -14.59 -7.65 8.29
N GLU A 102 -14.21 -6.95 9.34
CA GLU A 102 -13.98 -5.52 9.25
C GLU A 102 -12.61 -5.23 8.67
N VAL A 103 -12.56 -4.28 7.75
CA VAL A 103 -11.36 -3.79 7.10
C VAL A 103 -11.38 -2.26 7.05
N TYR A 104 -10.23 -1.66 6.84
CA TYR A 104 -10.10 -0.21 6.70
C TYR A 104 -9.61 0.09 5.29
N ASP A 105 -10.45 0.73 4.49
CA ASP A 105 -10.15 1.08 3.11
C ASP A 105 -9.77 2.55 3.00
N LEU A 106 -8.67 2.81 2.33
CA LEU A 106 -8.19 4.16 2.06
C LEU A 106 -7.59 4.22 0.66
N ALA A 107 -7.47 5.41 0.14
CA ALA A 107 -6.84 5.64 -1.16
C ALA A 107 -5.48 6.29 -0.98
N ASP A 108 -4.52 5.90 -1.83
CA ASP A 108 -3.25 6.61 -1.92
C ASP A 108 -3.41 7.91 -2.73
N PRO A 109 -2.35 8.74 -2.87
CA PRO A 109 -2.46 10.00 -3.61
C PRO A 109 -2.90 9.88 -5.06
N ASP A 110 -2.70 8.74 -5.70
CA ASP A 110 -3.10 8.47 -7.09
C ASP A 110 -4.42 7.71 -7.19
N GLY A 111 -5.08 7.43 -6.08
CA GLY A 111 -6.34 6.72 -6.07
C GLY A 111 -6.22 5.20 -6.05
N HIS A 112 -5.03 4.64 -5.87
CA HIS A 112 -4.91 3.21 -5.63
C HIS A 112 -5.53 2.86 -4.31
N LEU A 113 -6.31 1.79 -4.27
CA LEU A 113 -6.96 1.34 -3.05
C LEU A 113 -5.98 0.61 -2.15
N VAL A 114 -5.95 1.01 -0.89
CA VAL A 114 -5.22 0.30 0.16
C VAL A 114 -6.23 -0.23 1.17
N ARG A 115 -6.24 -1.53 1.36
CA ARG A 115 -7.08 -2.19 2.35
C ARG A 115 -6.21 -2.73 3.48
N VAL A 116 -6.56 -2.36 4.69
CA VAL A 116 -5.89 -2.85 5.91
C VAL A 116 -6.88 -3.73 6.67
N GLY A 117 -6.45 -4.92 7.03
CA GLY A 117 -7.34 -5.84 7.71
C GLY A 117 -6.59 -6.92 8.50
N PRO A 118 -7.33 -7.74 9.25
CA PRO A 118 -6.71 -8.81 10.03
C PRO A 118 -6.05 -9.86 9.14
N ALA A 119 -4.91 -10.37 9.59
CA ALA A 119 -4.16 -11.41 8.89
C ALA A 119 -4.98 -12.69 8.65
N TRP A 120 -5.94 -12.96 9.52
CA TRP A 120 -6.78 -14.15 9.41
C TRP A 120 -7.73 -14.12 8.19
N THR A 121 -7.88 -12.98 7.51
CA THR A 121 -8.65 -12.90 6.28
C THR A 121 -8.11 -13.89 5.23
N LEU A 122 -6.79 -14.10 5.21
CA LEU A 122 -6.17 -15.10 4.34
C LEU A 122 -6.58 -16.52 4.75
N HIS A 123 -6.66 -16.79 6.04
CA HIS A 123 -7.12 -18.09 6.54
C HIS A 123 -8.58 -18.36 6.20
N ALA A 124 -9.42 -17.35 6.21
CA ALA A 124 -10.82 -17.48 5.80
C ALA A 124 -10.93 -17.86 4.32
N ILE A 125 -10.07 -17.29 3.46
CA ILE A 125 -10.02 -17.64 2.06
C ILE A 125 -9.51 -19.07 1.88
N GLU A 126 -8.46 -19.46 2.57
CA GLU A 126 -7.93 -20.82 2.55
C GLU A 126 -8.96 -21.83 3.05
N GLY A 127 -9.70 -21.52 4.10
CA GLY A 127 -10.75 -22.37 4.62
C GLY A 127 -11.97 -22.50 3.72
N ALA A 128 -12.16 -21.59 2.78
CA ALA A 128 -13.24 -21.62 1.79
C ALA A 128 -12.91 -22.49 0.57
N VAL A 129 -11.69 -22.92 0.46
CA VAL A 129 -11.20 -23.80 -0.61
C VAL A 129 -11.12 -25.24 -0.10
#